data_d46a16dc02d604bd5a724d0a05c8874b
#
_entry.id   d46a16dc02d604bd5a724d0a05c8874b
#
_cell.length_a   1.000
_cell.length_b   1.000
_cell.length_c   1.000
_cell.angle_alpha   90.00
_cell.angle_beta   90.00
_cell.angle_gamma   90.00
#
_symmetry.space_group_name_H-M   'P 1'
#
loop_
_entity.id
_entity.type
_entity.pdbx_description
1 polymer ?
#
loop_
_entity_poly.entity_id
_entity_poly.type
_entity_poly.pdbx_seq_one_letter_code
_entity_poly.pdbx_strand_id
1 'polypeptide(L)'
;VRTLDCEGATISGGEPFLQAEALKELVEGLHREKIEDILVYSGFTKEQLEQMHDPNIDYVLSHITVLIDGPFVEELVDGVPLRGSSNQRVWLFDDRYEQQYLACLRNEKKVDIFEFGDETHFIGIPFKNYRQLYVKYLRTRGQNE
;
A
#
# COMPACT_ATOMS: atom_id res chain seq x y z
N VAL A 1 -3.78 -8.96 -15.68
CA VAL A 1 -4.89 -8.70 -14.77
C VAL A 1 -6.07 -9.60 -15.05
N ARG A 2 -6.34 -9.99 -16.32
CA ARG A 2 -7.49 -10.82 -16.71
C ARG A 2 -7.54 -12.26 -16.19
N THR A 3 -6.50 -12.73 -15.49
CA THR A 3 -6.39 -14.13 -15.04
C THR A 3 -6.42 -14.31 -13.53
N LEU A 4 -6.62 -13.24 -12.77
CA LEU A 4 -6.71 -13.28 -11.30
C LEU A 4 -8.08 -12.74 -10.88
N ASP A 5 -8.80 -13.48 -10.04
CA ASP A 5 -9.93 -12.95 -9.26
C ASP A 5 -9.35 -11.95 -8.26
N CYS A 6 -9.31 -10.68 -8.67
CA CYS A 6 -8.72 -9.58 -7.91
C CYS A 6 -9.83 -8.77 -7.28
N GLU A 7 -9.93 -8.77 -5.96
CA GLU A 7 -10.96 -8.03 -5.22
C GLU A 7 -10.63 -6.54 -5.09
N GLY A 8 -9.35 -6.18 -5.22
CA GLY A 8 -8.89 -4.79 -5.13
C GLY A 8 -7.48 -4.61 -5.65
N ALA A 9 -7.00 -3.38 -5.67
CA ALA A 9 -5.67 -3.00 -6.10
C ALA A 9 -4.98 -2.10 -5.08
N THR A 10 -3.69 -2.34 -4.85
CA THR A 10 -2.83 -1.46 -4.05
C THR A 10 -1.78 -0.85 -4.96
N ILE A 11 -1.72 0.48 -4.99
CA ILE A 11 -0.77 1.25 -5.78
C ILE A 11 0.28 1.87 -4.85
N SER A 12 1.53 1.56 -5.11
CA SER A 12 2.67 1.96 -4.29
C SER A 12 3.93 2.03 -5.16
N GLY A 13 5.10 2.35 -4.59
CA GLY A 13 6.38 2.44 -5.29
C GLY A 13 6.63 3.83 -5.85
N GLY A 14 7.88 4.33 -5.84
CA GLY A 14 8.15 5.72 -6.16
C GLY A 14 7.18 6.67 -5.44
N GLU A 15 6.80 7.76 -6.10
CA GLU A 15 5.67 8.61 -5.64
C GLU A 15 4.60 8.60 -6.75
N PRO A 16 3.46 7.91 -6.54
CA PRO A 16 2.43 7.78 -7.58
C PRO A 16 1.88 9.13 -8.07
N PHE A 17 1.73 10.11 -7.17
CA PHE A 17 1.17 11.41 -7.52
C PHE A 17 2.14 12.34 -8.28
N LEU A 18 3.44 12.01 -8.36
CA LEU A 18 4.34 12.68 -9.30
C LEU A 18 4.07 12.27 -10.76
N GLN A 19 3.27 11.23 -10.99
CA GLN A 19 2.83 10.74 -12.28
C GLN A 19 1.30 10.79 -12.37
N ALA A 20 0.70 11.91 -11.96
CA ALA A 20 -0.74 12.04 -11.73
C ALA A 20 -1.60 11.66 -12.95
N GLU A 21 -1.17 11.99 -14.18
CA GLU A 21 -1.86 11.62 -15.42
C GLU A 21 -1.85 10.09 -15.60
N ALA A 22 -0.69 9.44 -15.49
CA ALA A 22 -0.58 7.99 -15.62
C ALA A 22 -1.32 7.26 -14.48
N LEU A 23 -1.29 7.81 -13.26
CA LEU A 23 -2.04 7.28 -12.11
C LEU A 23 -3.53 7.34 -12.37
N LYS A 24 -4.04 8.44 -12.91
CA LYS A 24 -5.44 8.57 -13.32
C LYS A 24 -5.82 7.53 -14.36
N GLU A 25 -5.03 7.39 -15.44
CA GLU A 25 -5.28 6.38 -16.47
C GLU A 25 -5.32 4.96 -15.90
N LEU A 26 -4.43 4.65 -14.93
CA LEU A 26 -4.42 3.37 -14.23
C LEU A 26 -5.71 3.16 -13.42
N VAL A 27 -6.14 4.16 -12.64
CA VAL A 27 -7.39 4.10 -11.85
C VAL A 27 -8.59 3.91 -12.78
N GLU A 28 -8.68 4.66 -13.87
CA GLU A 28 -9.73 4.47 -14.88
C GLU A 28 -9.70 3.06 -15.49
N GLY A 29 -8.49 2.52 -15.74
CA GLY A 29 -8.31 1.17 -16.25
C GLY A 29 -8.79 0.10 -15.27
N LEU A 30 -8.50 0.25 -13.99
CA LEU A 30 -8.97 -0.64 -12.93
C LEU A 30 -10.50 -0.64 -12.81
N HIS A 31 -11.12 0.53 -12.83
CA HIS A 31 -12.59 0.63 -12.82
C HIS A 31 -13.25 -0.01 -14.04
N ARG A 32 -12.65 0.12 -15.24
CA ARG A 32 -13.15 -0.58 -16.45
C ARG A 32 -13.12 -2.10 -16.29
N GLU A 33 -12.14 -2.63 -15.55
CA GLU A 33 -12.04 -4.07 -15.23
C GLU A 33 -12.84 -4.44 -13.95
N LYS A 34 -13.68 -3.52 -13.43
CA LYS A 34 -14.54 -3.69 -12.23
C LYS A 34 -13.76 -3.88 -10.92
N ILE A 35 -12.54 -3.41 -10.86
CA ILE A 35 -11.76 -3.31 -9.63
C ILE A 35 -12.05 -1.94 -9.02
N GLU A 36 -12.90 -1.92 -7.99
CA GLU A 36 -13.38 -0.68 -7.36
C GLU A 36 -12.63 -0.36 -6.06
N ASP A 37 -12.14 -1.38 -5.35
CA ASP A 37 -11.35 -1.19 -4.12
C ASP A 37 -9.90 -0.86 -4.48
N ILE A 38 -9.56 0.42 -4.45
CA ILE A 38 -8.24 0.92 -4.83
C ILE A 38 -7.63 1.67 -3.65
N LEU A 39 -6.48 1.18 -3.16
CA LEU A 39 -5.68 1.81 -2.14
C LEU A 39 -4.42 2.42 -2.76
N VAL A 40 -4.13 3.68 -2.46
CA VAL A 40 -2.93 4.37 -2.95
C VAL A 40 -2.09 4.88 -1.78
N TYR A 41 -0.78 4.65 -1.86
CA TYR A 41 0.20 5.24 -0.95
C TYR A 41 0.79 6.51 -1.53
N SER A 42 1.01 7.53 -0.68
CA SER A 42 1.74 8.74 -1.05
C SER A 42 2.66 9.19 0.09
N GLY A 43 3.82 9.69 -0.26
CA GLY A 43 4.69 10.43 0.66
C GLY A 43 4.20 11.86 0.91
N PHE A 44 3.34 12.42 0.05
CA PHE A 44 2.67 13.69 0.30
C PHE A 44 1.52 13.51 1.29
N THR A 45 1.19 14.57 2.04
CA THR A 45 -0.07 14.61 2.80
C THR A 45 -1.23 14.94 1.87
N LYS A 46 -2.44 14.56 2.28
CA LYS A 46 -3.68 14.88 1.54
C LYS A 46 -3.79 16.37 1.24
N GLU A 47 -3.48 17.21 2.22
CA GLU A 47 -3.51 18.67 2.07
C GLU A 47 -2.48 19.18 1.05
N GLN A 48 -1.29 18.54 0.99
CA GLN A 48 -0.29 18.88 -0.04
C GLN A 48 -0.78 18.51 -1.43
N LEU A 49 -1.41 17.34 -1.58
CA LEU A 49 -1.99 16.90 -2.85
C LEU A 49 -3.09 17.87 -3.32
N GLU A 50 -4.00 18.26 -2.43
CA GLU A 50 -5.06 19.23 -2.73
C GLU A 50 -4.49 20.61 -3.12
N GLN A 51 -3.38 21.04 -2.51
CA GLN A 51 -2.71 22.31 -2.84
C GLN A 51 -2.00 22.30 -4.20
N MET A 52 -1.75 21.16 -4.81
CA MET A 52 -1.16 21.08 -6.15
C MET A 52 -2.13 21.55 -7.24
N HIS A 53 -3.43 21.58 -6.96
CA HIS A 53 -4.48 22.02 -7.89
C HIS A 53 -4.39 21.32 -9.27
N ASP A 54 -3.99 20.06 -9.28
CA ASP A 54 -3.91 19.24 -10.49
C ASP A 54 -5.23 18.46 -10.67
N PRO A 55 -5.95 18.66 -11.78
CA PRO A 55 -7.22 17.97 -12.03
C PRO A 55 -7.09 16.44 -12.09
N ASN A 56 -5.91 15.91 -12.42
CA ASN A 56 -5.67 14.47 -12.39
C ASN A 56 -5.58 13.95 -10.95
N ILE A 57 -4.95 14.71 -10.04
CA ILE A 57 -4.91 14.40 -8.61
C ILE A 57 -6.32 14.44 -8.03
N ASP A 58 -7.09 15.49 -8.32
CA ASP A 58 -8.48 15.62 -7.85
C ASP A 58 -9.34 14.45 -8.34
N TYR A 59 -9.14 14.06 -9.60
CA TYR A 59 -9.81 12.88 -10.14
C TYR A 59 -9.45 11.61 -9.35
N VAL A 60 -8.15 11.34 -9.15
CA VAL A 60 -7.69 10.16 -8.41
C VAL A 60 -8.26 10.12 -7.01
N LEU A 61 -8.15 11.22 -6.24
CA LEU A 61 -8.66 11.32 -4.86
C LEU A 61 -10.18 11.07 -4.77
N SER A 62 -10.93 11.40 -5.84
CA SER A 62 -12.38 11.16 -5.88
C SER A 62 -12.78 9.76 -6.40
N HIS A 63 -11.82 8.94 -6.86
CA HIS A 63 -12.06 7.64 -7.48
C HIS A 63 -11.28 6.48 -6.84
N ILE A 64 -10.61 6.69 -5.72
CA ILE A 64 -9.96 5.64 -4.94
C ILE A 64 -10.71 5.39 -3.64
N THR A 65 -10.55 4.19 -3.08
CA THR A 65 -11.18 3.79 -1.82
C THR A 65 -10.41 4.35 -0.62
N VAL A 66 -9.08 4.22 -0.63
CA VAL A 66 -8.22 4.60 0.48
C VAL A 66 -6.96 5.31 -0.01
N LEU A 67 -6.60 6.37 0.70
CA LEU A 67 -5.29 7.01 0.64
C LEU A 67 -4.53 6.77 1.94
N ILE A 68 -3.30 6.27 1.84
CA ILE A 68 -2.33 6.27 2.95
C ILE A 68 -1.35 7.41 2.66
N ASP A 69 -1.42 8.47 3.44
CA ASP A 69 -0.70 9.71 3.18
C ASP A 69 0.40 10.00 4.20
N GLY A 70 1.39 10.76 3.75
CA GLY A 70 2.53 11.19 4.55
C GLY A 70 3.79 10.35 4.39
N PRO A 71 4.97 10.94 4.64
CA PRO A 71 6.24 10.27 4.45
C PRO A 71 6.43 9.11 5.43
N PHE A 72 7.05 8.02 4.96
CA PHE A 72 7.46 6.93 5.85
C PHE A 72 8.61 7.39 6.75
N VAL A 73 8.48 7.16 8.07
CA VAL A 73 9.50 7.45 9.08
C VAL A 73 9.81 6.17 9.86
N GLU A 74 11.02 5.64 9.69
CA GLU A 74 11.43 4.34 10.26
C GLU A 74 11.31 4.30 11.79
N GLU A 75 11.63 5.40 12.46
CA GLU A 75 11.58 5.53 13.92
C GLU A 75 10.15 5.47 14.46
N LEU A 76 9.16 5.76 13.62
CA LEU A 76 7.74 5.80 13.96
C LEU A 76 6.97 4.54 13.54
N VAL A 77 7.67 3.46 13.19
CA VAL A 77 7.03 2.18 12.89
C VAL A 77 6.33 1.63 14.13
N ASP A 78 5.00 1.47 14.06
CA ASP A 78 4.14 1.12 15.19
C ASP A 78 3.45 -0.25 15.11
N GLY A 79 3.63 -0.96 14.01
CA GLY A 79 3.02 -2.28 13.83
C GLY A 79 1.54 -2.25 13.40
N VAL A 80 0.92 -1.08 13.21
CA VAL A 80 -0.46 -0.98 12.72
C VAL A 80 -0.52 -1.36 11.24
N PRO A 81 -1.44 -2.24 10.82
CA PRO A 81 -1.61 -2.60 9.42
C PRO A 81 -1.93 -1.41 8.52
N LEU A 82 -1.71 -1.58 7.23
CA LEU A 82 -1.89 -0.62 6.14
C LEU A 82 -0.88 0.52 6.14
N ARG A 83 -0.51 1.12 7.27
CA ARG A 83 0.48 2.21 7.31
C ARG A 83 1.88 1.72 7.69
N GLY A 84 2.92 2.35 7.14
CA GLY A 84 4.31 2.06 7.43
C GLY A 84 4.74 2.59 8.80
N SER A 85 4.30 3.79 9.16
CA SER A 85 4.68 4.51 10.37
C SER A 85 3.50 5.30 10.95
N SER A 86 3.56 5.64 12.24
CA SER A 86 2.44 6.23 13.00
C SER A 86 2.06 7.65 12.55
N ASN A 87 2.96 8.36 11.88
CA ASN A 87 2.67 9.67 11.29
C ASN A 87 1.85 9.60 10.01
N GLN A 88 1.77 8.43 9.36
CA GLN A 88 0.93 8.25 8.18
C GLN A 88 -0.53 8.09 8.58
N ARG A 89 -1.42 8.72 7.80
CA ARG A 89 -2.86 8.71 8.02
C ARG A 89 -3.55 7.80 7.00
N VAL A 90 -4.64 7.21 7.42
CA VAL A 90 -5.51 6.39 6.57
C VAL A 90 -6.78 7.19 6.28
N TRP A 91 -6.97 7.58 5.04
CA TRP A 91 -8.16 8.28 4.56
C TRP A 91 -9.05 7.30 3.81
N LEU A 92 -10.22 7.02 4.34
CA LEU A 92 -11.25 6.23 3.66
C LEU A 92 -12.20 7.19 2.94
N PHE A 93 -12.34 7.04 1.63
CA PHE A 93 -13.21 7.87 0.79
C PHE A 93 -14.49 7.15 0.39
N ASP A 94 -14.55 5.81 0.50
CA ASP A 94 -15.71 5.01 0.13
C ASP A 94 -16.20 4.18 1.31
N ASP A 95 -17.32 4.61 1.90
CA ASP A 95 -17.93 3.99 3.10
C ASP A 95 -18.36 2.53 2.86
N ARG A 96 -18.52 2.08 1.60
CA ARG A 96 -18.83 0.68 1.28
C ARG A 96 -17.79 -0.29 1.82
N TYR A 97 -16.55 0.16 1.95
CA TYR A 97 -15.39 -0.64 2.40
C TYR A 97 -15.01 -0.40 3.87
N GLU A 98 -15.74 0.47 4.60
CA GLU A 98 -15.39 0.85 5.98
C GLU A 98 -15.19 -0.36 6.90
N GLN A 99 -16.11 -1.30 6.90
CA GLN A 99 -16.05 -2.49 7.76
C GLN A 99 -14.81 -3.35 7.46
N GLN A 100 -14.46 -3.51 6.20
CA GLN A 100 -13.31 -4.27 5.74
C GLN A 100 -12.00 -3.62 6.22
N TYR A 101 -11.85 -2.31 6.02
CA TYR A 101 -10.64 -1.58 6.42
C TYR A 101 -10.51 -1.46 7.94
N LEU A 102 -11.60 -1.25 8.67
CA LEU A 102 -11.59 -1.28 10.14
C LEU A 102 -11.21 -2.66 10.69
N ALA A 103 -11.67 -3.74 10.06
CA ALA A 103 -11.27 -5.10 10.43
C ALA A 103 -9.78 -5.32 10.16
N CYS A 104 -9.27 -4.84 9.01
CA CYS A 104 -7.85 -4.91 8.68
C CYS A 104 -6.97 -4.17 9.71
N LEU A 105 -7.35 -2.95 10.09
CA LEU A 105 -6.61 -2.12 11.06
C LEU A 105 -6.56 -2.72 12.48
N ARG A 106 -7.47 -3.63 12.82
CA ARG A 106 -7.49 -4.36 14.12
C ARG A 106 -6.59 -5.60 14.12
N ASN A 107 -6.14 -6.05 12.97
CA ASN A 107 -5.28 -7.22 12.84
C ASN A 107 -3.81 -6.84 13.07
N GLU A 108 -2.96 -7.87 13.16
CA GLU A 108 -1.50 -7.67 13.16
C GLU A 108 -0.98 -7.53 11.73
N LYS A 109 0.11 -6.78 11.55
CA LYS A 109 0.86 -6.73 10.29
C LYS A 109 1.29 -8.13 9.88
N LYS A 110 1.12 -8.45 8.61
CA LYS A 110 1.61 -9.68 7.99
C LYS A 110 2.62 -9.34 6.91
N VAL A 111 3.61 -10.20 6.78
CA VAL A 111 4.56 -10.20 5.67
C VAL A 111 4.46 -11.55 5.02
N ASP A 112 4.12 -11.57 3.75
CA ASP A 112 4.08 -12.78 2.96
C ASP A 112 5.48 -13.06 2.39
N ILE A 113 5.85 -14.33 2.38
CA ILE A 113 7.15 -14.80 1.88
C ILE A 113 6.88 -15.66 0.65
N PHE A 114 7.43 -15.25 -0.47
CA PHE A 114 7.34 -15.97 -1.72
C PHE A 114 8.72 -16.43 -2.18
N GLU A 115 8.80 -17.64 -2.70
CA GLU A 115 10.03 -18.25 -3.22
C GLU A 115 9.87 -18.49 -4.71
N PHE A 116 10.79 -17.93 -5.50
CA PHE A 116 10.86 -18.12 -6.94
C PHE A 116 12.27 -18.56 -7.33
N GLY A 117 12.46 -19.87 -7.56
CA GLY A 117 13.79 -20.44 -7.77
C GLY A 117 14.69 -20.20 -6.55
N ASP A 118 15.82 -19.55 -6.75
CA ASP A 118 16.79 -19.23 -5.68
C ASP A 118 16.51 -17.87 -4.99
N GLU A 119 15.46 -17.15 -5.40
CA GLU A 119 15.12 -15.85 -4.86
C GLU A 119 13.99 -15.94 -3.82
N THR A 120 14.15 -15.23 -2.70
CA THR A 120 13.12 -15.10 -1.67
C THR A 120 12.61 -13.67 -1.65
N HIS A 121 11.30 -13.50 -1.87
CA HIS A 121 10.64 -12.21 -1.88
C HIS A 121 9.79 -12.03 -0.62
N PHE A 122 9.94 -10.87 0.02
CA PHE A 122 9.13 -10.46 1.17
C PHE A 122 8.18 -9.36 0.72
N ILE A 123 6.89 -9.64 0.79
CA ILE A 123 5.84 -8.69 0.38
C ILE A 123 5.03 -8.32 1.63
N GLY A 124 4.96 -7.03 1.93
CA GLY A 124 4.23 -6.51 3.07
C GLY A 124 4.82 -5.23 3.60
N ILE A 125 4.13 -4.63 4.58
CA ILE A 125 4.58 -3.41 5.24
C ILE A 125 5.60 -3.80 6.32
N PRO A 126 6.82 -3.25 6.31
CA PRO A 126 7.84 -3.57 7.29
C PRO A 126 7.37 -3.31 8.72
N PHE A 127 7.73 -4.19 9.64
CA PHE A 127 7.57 -4.00 11.09
C PHE A 127 8.94 -3.75 11.74
N LYS A 128 8.94 -3.23 12.97
CA LYS A 128 10.16 -2.92 13.68
C LYS A 128 11.07 -4.16 13.76
N ASN A 129 12.35 -4.01 13.40
CA ASN A 129 13.36 -5.09 13.38
C ASN A 129 13.18 -6.13 12.25
N TYR A 130 12.37 -5.87 11.21
CA TYR A 130 12.19 -6.81 10.09
C TYR A 130 13.51 -7.25 9.44
N ARG A 131 14.53 -6.36 9.35
CA ARG A 131 15.86 -6.69 8.82
C ARG A 131 16.55 -7.79 9.62
N GLN A 132 16.43 -7.75 10.95
CA GLN A 132 17.04 -8.77 11.84
C GLN A 132 16.34 -10.12 11.68
N LEU A 133 15.03 -10.12 11.54
CA LEU A 133 14.24 -11.33 11.30
C LEU A 133 14.53 -11.92 9.91
N TYR A 134 14.70 -11.08 8.91
CA TYR A 134 15.14 -11.48 7.58
C TYR A 134 16.50 -12.18 7.61
N VAL A 135 17.51 -11.56 8.24
CA VAL A 135 18.85 -12.17 8.39
C VAL A 135 18.79 -13.48 9.17
N LYS A 136 17.97 -13.57 10.22
CA LYS A 136 17.75 -14.81 10.98
C LYS A 136 17.13 -15.90 10.11
N TYR A 137 16.12 -15.57 9.32
CA TYR A 137 15.46 -16.49 8.41
C TYR A 137 16.43 -17.07 7.37
N LEU A 138 17.25 -16.23 6.73
CA LEU A 138 18.26 -16.68 5.78
C LEU A 138 19.33 -17.59 6.41
N ARG A 139 19.74 -17.32 7.65
CA ARG A 139 20.73 -18.14 8.39
C ARG A 139 20.20 -19.53 8.75
N THR A 140 18.91 -19.65 9.08
CA THR A 140 18.30 -20.94 9.43
C THR A 140 18.14 -21.83 8.20
N ARG A 141 18.02 -21.27 7.00
CA ARG A 141 17.99 -22.03 5.74
C ARG A 141 19.35 -22.58 5.33
N GLY A 142 20.41 -21.78 5.45
CA GLY A 142 21.77 -22.21 5.10
C GLY A 142 22.37 -23.25 6.03
N GLN A 143 21.66 -23.67 7.10
CA GLN A 143 22.09 -24.75 8.00
C GLN A 143 21.39 -26.08 7.75
N ASN A 144 20.43 -26.12 6.83
CA ASN A 144 19.65 -27.32 6.49
C ASN A 144 20.02 -27.90 5.09
N GLU A 145 21.07 -27.38 4.46
CA GLU A 145 21.75 -27.94 3.31
C GLU A 145 23.11 -28.54 3.76
#